data_347d2837794be315fe36629639390ced
#
_entry.id   347d2837794be315fe36629639390ced
#
_cell.length_a   1.000
_cell.length_b   1.000
_cell.length_c   1.000
_cell.angle_alpha   90.00
_cell.angle_beta   90.00
_cell.angle_gamma   90.00
#
_symmetry.space_group_name_H-M   'P 1'
#
loop_
_entity.id
_entity.type
_entity.pdbx_description
1 polymer ?
#
loop_
_entity_poly.entity_id
_entity_poly.type
_entity_poly.pdbx_seq_one_letter_code
_entity_poly.pdbx_strand_id
1 'polypeptide(L)'
;MNAILNTKPALTRAEQIANLAVQALIDEVNLTPKPALVDRRGSGAHHDLTLQLMERSANSLYPMFKAMAEAAQAHGHVSQALREEIGQLGRDGEQHMLKITNGVNTHRGAIWSMGLMVTAAALELSQQHAHDVEHLCQIAAQIACLTDRFVPAQAVLSHGQKIQKKFGIQGAKHQAQQAFPVLTTYGLTELNRSRAHHIEENKARINALLAIMAHLDDTCVIHRAGLDGLNRVQTGALNILALGGCSSQQGYRALLDYEQALMMIRASAGGAADLLASLLFLDQVEQINWNETQGLQAWKY
;
A
#
# COMPACT_ATOMS: atom_id res chain seq x y z
N MET A 1 -43.43 27.09 -3.39
CA MET A 1 -42.24 26.80 -4.20
C MET A 1 -41.31 25.92 -3.34
N ASN A 2 -41.45 24.58 -3.43
CA ASN A 2 -40.64 23.65 -2.67
C ASN A 2 -39.30 23.47 -3.40
N ALA A 3 -38.22 23.95 -2.80
CA ALA A 3 -36.87 23.64 -3.26
C ALA A 3 -36.63 22.14 -3.02
N ILE A 4 -36.59 21.36 -4.09
CA ILE A 4 -36.12 19.97 -4.07
C ILE A 4 -34.63 20.05 -3.77
N LEU A 5 -34.28 19.81 -2.48
CA LEU A 5 -32.89 19.57 -2.09
C LEU A 5 -32.41 18.32 -2.81
N ASN A 6 -31.63 18.52 -3.87
CA ASN A 6 -30.95 17.47 -4.63
C ASN A 6 -29.82 16.91 -3.74
N THR A 7 -30.18 16.11 -2.73
CA THR A 7 -29.19 15.38 -1.93
C THR A 7 -28.58 14.30 -2.82
N LYS A 8 -27.27 14.40 -3.11
CA LYS A 8 -26.56 13.29 -3.75
C LYS A 8 -26.79 12.02 -2.92
N PRO A 9 -27.05 10.86 -3.58
CA PRO A 9 -27.19 9.62 -2.84
C PRO A 9 -25.93 9.35 -2.00
N ALA A 10 -26.13 8.78 -0.81
CA ALA A 10 -25.01 8.37 0.04
C ALA A 10 -24.15 7.32 -0.70
N LEU A 11 -22.83 7.37 -0.48
CA LEU A 11 -21.91 6.40 -1.08
C LEU A 11 -22.21 4.98 -0.57
N THR A 12 -22.17 4.01 -1.48
CA THR A 12 -22.20 2.60 -1.09
C THR A 12 -20.97 2.23 -0.27
N ARG A 13 -21.03 1.15 0.48
CA ARG A 13 -19.91 0.63 1.27
C ARG A 13 -18.68 0.33 0.38
N ALA A 14 -18.91 -0.23 -0.80
CA ALA A 14 -17.85 -0.50 -1.78
C ALA A 14 -17.20 0.80 -2.28
N GLU A 15 -17.99 1.84 -2.51
CA GLU A 15 -17.47 3.17 -2.90
C GLU A 15 -16.67 3.83 -1.77
N GLN A 16 -17.11 3.69 -0.52
CA GLN A 16 -16.38 4.20 0.64
C GLN A 16 -15.01 3.51 0.78
N ILE A 17 -14.97 2.17 0.69
CA ILE A 17 -13.73 1.38 0.75
C ILE A 17 -12.79 1.76 -0.40
N ALA A 18 -13.30 1.90 -1.62
CA ALA A 18 -12.50 2.28 -2.79
C ALA A 18 -11.92 3.69 -2.64
N ASN A 19 -12.67 4.64 -2.09
CA ASN A 19 -12.17 5.99 -1.80
C ASN A 19 -11.04 5.95 -0.77
N LEU A 20 -11.18 5.17 0.31
CA LEU A 20 -10.12 5.01 1.30
C LEU A 20 -8.84 4.41 0.70
N ALA A 21 -8.98 3.41 -0.17
CA ALA A 21 -7.83 2.81 -0.84
C ALA A 21 -7.08 3.81 -1.73
N VAL A 22 -7.80 4.59 -2.53
CA VAL A 22 -7.20 5.66 -3.34
C VAL A 22 -6.59 6.74 -2.47
N GLN A 23 -7.28 7.15 -1.40
CA GLN A 23 -6.76 8.16 -0.47
C GLN A 23 -5.48 7.68 0.21
N ALA A 24 -5.40 6.43 0.63
CA ALA A 24 -4.20 5.86 1.23
C ALA A 24 -2.99 5.86 0.27
N LEU A 25 -3.22 5.57 -1.02
CA LEU A 25 -2.17 5.71 -2.05
C LEU A 25 -1.73 7.16 -2.23
N ILE A 26 -2.67 8.11 -2.23
CA ILE A 26 -2.38 9.54 -2.33
C ILE A 26 -1.65 10.04 -1.09
N ASP A 27 -2.07 9.62 0.10
CA ASP A 27 -1.42 9.96 1.36
C ASP A 27 0.02 9.44 1.41
N GLU A 28 0.24 8.19 0.96
CA GLU A 28 1.57 7.62 0.87
C GLU A 28 2.47 8.43 -0.06
N VAL A 29 2.04 8.72 -1.29
CA VAL A 29 2.90 9.43 -2.26
C VAL A 29 3.18 10.86 -1.86
N ASN A 30 2.29 11.52 -1.13
CA ASN A 30 2.43 12.87 -0.62
C ASN A 30 3.24 12.95 0.70
N LEU A 31 3.46 11.83 1.38
CA LEU A 31 4.25 11.77 2.61
C LEU A 31 5.69 12.25 2.33
N THR A 32 6.17 13.20 3.15
CA THR A 32 7.44 13.89 2.91
C THR A 32 8.15 14.19 4.24
N PRO A 33 9.49 13.95 4.36
CA PRO A 33 10.40 13.43 3.34
C PRO A 33 10.43 11.91 3.28
N LYS A 34 10.36 11.31 2.07
CA LYS A 34 10.55 9.88 1.88
C LYS A 34 11.91 9.59 1.22
N PRO A 35 12.81 8.80 1.85
CA PRO A 35 14.15 8.63 1.34
C PRO A 35 14.16 7.90 -0.02
N ALA A 36 14.63 8.59 -1.06
CA ALA A 36 14.78 8.10 -2.44
C ALA A 36 13.47 7.64 -3.14
N LEU A 37 12.32 7.86 -2.53
CA LEU A 37 10.99 7.64 -3.11
C LEU A 37 10.43 8.94 -3.70
N VAL A 38 9.42 8.83 -4.55
CA VAL A 38 8.66 10.00 -5.03
C VAL A 38 7.93 10.64 -3.85
N ASP A 39 8.09 11.94 -3.68
CA ASP A 39 7.36 12.74 -2.70
C ASP A 39 7.12 14.16 -3.23
N ARG A 40 6.64 15.08 -2.37
CA ARG A 40 6.37 16.49 -2.76
C ARG A 40 7.63 17.26 -3.18
N ARG A 41 8.84 16.77 -2.87
CA ARG A 41 10.11 17.43 -3.22
C ARG A 41 10.63 16.98 -4.59
N GLY A 42 10.14 15.84 -5.12
CA GLY A 42 10.56 15.35 -6.43
C GLY A 42 10.43 13.86 -6.63
N SER A 43 11.15 13.38 -7.62
CA SER A 43 11.07 12.00 -8.11
C SER A 43 11.93 10.98 -7.36
N GLY A 44 12.66 11.39 -6.32
CA GLY A 44 13.60 10.51 -5.61
C GLY A 44 14.62 9.86 -6.57
N ALA A 45 14.82 8.56 -6.47
CA ALA A 45 15.75 7.80 -7.32
C ALA A 45 15.17 7.41 -8.70
N HIS A 46 14.05 8.03 -9.11
CA HIS A 46 13.36 7.73 -10.37
C HIS A 46 13.55 8.81 -11.42
N HIS A 47 13.55 8.42 -12.70
CA HIS A 47 13.54 9.33 -13.84
C HIS A 47 12.21 9.33 -14.58
N ASP A 48 11.39 8.33 -14.34
CA ASP A 48 10.13 8.02 -15.01
C ASP A 48 8.89 8.26 -14.15
N LEU A 49 9.07 8.54 -12.85
CA LEU A 49 7.99 8.80 -11.90
C LEU A 49 7.99 10.26 -11.44
N THR A 50 6.82 10.84 -11.37
CA THR A 50 6.57 12.16 -10.77
C THR A 50 5.38 12.09 -9.82
N LEU A 51 5.28 13.03 -8.88
CA LEU A 51 4.14 13.11 -7.96
C LEU A 51 2.81 13.10 -8.72
N GLN A 52 2.67 13.95 -9.73
CA GLN A 52 1.44 14.05 -10.54
C GLN A 52 1.10 12.74 -11.26
N LEU A 53 2.12 12.01 -11.76
CA LEU A 53 1.91 10.71 -12.40
C LEU A 53 1.42 9.68 -11.39
N MET A 54 2.00 9.66 -10.18
CA MET A 54 1.60 8.76 -9.10
C MET A 54 0.16 9.05 -8.65
N GLU A 55 -0.20 10.31 -8.40
CA GLU A 55 -1.58 10.71 -8.03
C GLU A 55 -2.60 10.36 -9.12
N ARG A 56 -2.28 10.65 -10.40
CA ARG A 56 -3.15 10.28 -11.53
C ARG A 56 -3.34 8.77 -11.62
N SER A 57 -2.27 8.02 -11.40
CA SER A 57 -2.31 6.56 -11.36
C SER A 57 -3.16 6.04 -10.21
N ALA A 58 -2.98 6.55 -8.98
CA ALA A 58 -3.77 6.17 -7.82
C ALA A 58 -5.27 6.39 -8.07
N ASN A 59 -5.66 7.57 -8.58
CA ASN A 59 -7.04 7.88 -8.93
C ASN A 59 -7.62 6.93 -9.98
N SER A 60 -6.81 6.49 -10.95
CA SER A 60 -7.24 5.57 -12.01
C SER A 60 -7.59 4.16 -11.50
N LEU A 61 -7.15 3.80 -10.30
CA LEU A 61 -7.41 2.49 -9.67
C LEU A 61 -8.75 2.42 -8.92
N TYR A 62 -9.44 3.55 -8.73
CA TYR A 62 -10.72 3.59 -8.04
C TYR A 62 -11.75 2.57 -8.57
N PRO A 63 -12.00 2.44 -9.90
CA PRO A 63 -12.98 1.47 -10.40
C PRO A 63 -12.61 0.03 -10.08
N MET A 64 -11.31 -0.31 -10.10
CA MET A 64 -10.82 -1.65 -9.74
C MET A 64 -11.08 -1.95 -8.26
N PHE A 65 -10.71 -1.04 -7.34
CA PHE A 65 -10.95 -1.24 -5.92
C PHE A 65 -12.44 -1.34 -5.59
N LYS A 66 -13.28 -0.51 -6.23
CA LYS A 66 -14.73 -0.61 -6.08
C LYS A 66 -15.24 -1.99 -6.51
N ALA A 67 -14.84 -2.46 -7.70
CA ALA A 67 -15.25 -3.76 -8.21
C ALA A 67 -14.78 -4.91 -7.31
N MET A 68 -13.56 -4.85 -6.75
CA MET A 68 -13.06 -5.85 -5.80
C MET A 68 -13.89 -5.87 -4.51
N ALA A 69 -14.28 -4.70 -4.01
CA ALA A 69 -15.15 -4.60 -2.82
C ALA A 69 -16.57 -5.14 -3.11
N GLU A 70 -17.14 -4.84 -4.29
CA GLU A 70 -18.43 -5.36 -4.73
C GLU A 70 -18.40 -6.89 -4.89
N ALA A 71 -17.35 -7.45 -5.50
CA ALA A 71 -17.14 -8.88 -5.62
C ALA A 71 -17.06 -9.56 -4.23
N ALA A 72 -16.30 -8.97 -3.30
CA ALA A 72 -16.21 -9.47 -1.92
C ALA A 72 -17.58 -9.52 -1.25
N GLN A 73 -18.38 -8.45 -1.36
CA GLN A 73 -19.74 -8.39 -0.80
C GLN A 73 -20.67 -9.41 -1.44
N ALA A 74 -20.58 -9.62 -2.76
CA ALA A 74 -21.39 -10.58 -3.47
C ALA A 74 -21.07 -12.04 -3.10
N HIS A 75 -19.79 -12.37 -2.91
CA HIS A 75 -19.37 -13.71 -2.47
C HIS A 75 -19.61 -13.96 -0.97
N GLY A 76 -19.47 -12.95 -0.13
CA GLY A 76 -19.70 -12.99 1.31
C GLY A 76 -18.69 -13.82 2.12
N HIS A 77 -17.76 -14.53 1.48
CA HIS A 77 -16.74 -15.35 2.14
C HIS A 77 -15.52 -15.57 1.24
N VAL A 78 -14.40 -15.95 1.84
CA VAL A 78 -13.19 -16.34 1.11
C VAL A 78 -13.46 -17.63 0.33
N SER A 79 -13.26 -17.59 -0.98
CA SER A 79 -13.48 -18.72 -1.87
C SER A 79 -12.55 -18.68 -3.08
N GLN A 80 -12.41 -19.84 -3.75
CA GLN A 80 -11.63 -19.93 -4.98
C GLN A 80 -12.20 -19.03 -6.08
N ALA A 81 -13.52 -18.93 -6.19
CA ALA A 81 -14.18 -18.05 -7.15
C ALA A 81 -13.88 -16.57 -6.90
N LEU A 82 -13.99 -16.12 -5.64
CA LEU A 82 -13.60 -14.75 -5.26
C LEU A 82 -12.12 -14.48 -5.59
N ARG A 83 -11.20 -15.42 -5.26
CA ARG A 83 -9.77 -15.27 -5.54
C ARG A 83 -9.50 -15.06 -7.03
N GLU A 84 -10.16 -15.79 -7.88
CA GLU A 84 -10.02 -15.71 -9.33
C GLU A 84 -10.62 -14.44 -9.91
N GLU A 85 -11.79 -14.02 -9.42
CA GLU A 85 -12.44 -12.78 -9.84
C GLU A 85 -11.60 -11.55 -9.49
N ILE A 86 -11.14 -11.42 -8.24
CA ILE A 86 -10.25 -10.30 -7.88
C ILE A 86 -8.88 -10.38 -8.58
N GLY A 87 -8.43 -11.57 -8.94
CA GLY A 87 -7.25 -11.77 -9.76
C GLY A 87 -7.42 -11.17 -11.16
N GLN A 88 -8.58 -11.39 -11.78
CA GLN A 88 -8.90 -10.78 -13.08
C GLN A 88 -9.04 -9.26 -12.95
N LEU A 89 -9.80 -8.77 -11.97
CA LEU A 89 -9.95 -7.34 -11.71
C LEU A 89 -8.59 -6.65 -11.50
N GLY A 90 -7.67 -7.30 -10.77
CA GLY A 90 -6.30 -6.78 -10.58
C GLY A 90 -5.50 -6.69 -11.87
N ARG A 91 -5.59 -7.69 -12.76
CA ARG A 91 -4.94 -7.64 -14.09
C ARG A 91 -5.51 -6.54 -14.96
N ASP A 92 -6.82 -6.36 -14.96
CA ASP A 92 -7.50 -5.30 -15.72
C ASP A 92 -7.13 -3.92 -15.18
N GLY A 93 -7.07 -3.77 -13.87
CA GLY A 93 -6.60 -2.56 -13.19
C GLY A 93 -5.14 -2.23 -13.52
N GLU A 94 -4.24 -3.23 -13.54
CA GLU A 94 -2.85 -3.05 -13.94
C GLU A 94 -2.74 -2.58 -15.40
N GLN A 95 -3.50 -3.18 -16.31
CA GLN A 95 -3.54 -2.73 -17.71
C GLN A 95 -4.07 -1.31 -17.85
N HIS A 96 -5.11 -0.96 -17.09
CA HIS A 96 -5.66 0.40 -17.08
C HIS A 96 -4.63 1.40 -16.55
N MET A 97 -3.98 1.10 -15.43
CA MET A 97 -2.87 1.90 -14.86
C MET A 97 -1.78 2.15 -15.92
N LEU A 98 -1.32 1.09 -16.61
CA LEU A 98 -0.28 1.21 -17.62
C LEU A 98 -0.71 2.10 -18.79
N LYS A 99 -1.98 2.08 -19.20
CA LYS A 99 -2.51 3.00 -20.23
C LYS A 99 -2.46 4.46 -19.75
N ILE A 100 -2.89 4.72 -18.52
CA ILE A 100 -2.93 6.07 -17.95
C ILE A 100 -1.52 6.64 -17.71
N THR A 101 -0.55 5.76 -17.45
CA THR A 101 0.84 6.14 -17.16
C THR A 101 1.79 6.01 -18.35
N ASN A 102 1.26 5.79 -19.57
CA ASN A 102 2.05 5.57 -20.79
C ASN A 102 3.09 4.43 -20.64
N GLY A 103 2.68 3.34 -20.01
CA GLY A 103 3.51 2.15 -19.81
C GLY A 103 4.42 2.18 -18.58
N VAL A 104 4.40 3.27 -17.80
CA VAL A 104 5.20 3.37 -16.57
C VAL A 104 4.52 2.59 -15.44
N ASN A 105 5.26 1.68 -14.81
CA ASN A 105 4.78 0.93 -13.65
C ASN A 105 4.87 1.81 -12.40
N THR A 106 3.72 2.23 -11.88
CA THR A 106 3.59 3.08 -10.69
C THR A 106 3.14 2.31 -9.46
N HIS A 107 2.08 1.48 -9.56
CA HIS A 107 1.39 0.88 -8.42
C HIS A 107 1.14 -0.64 -8.55
N ARG A 108 1.95 -1.37 -9.34
CA ARG A 108 1.73 -2.82 -9.52
C ARG A 108 1.75 -3.60 -8.19
N GLY A 109 2.68 -3.27 -7.30
CA GLY A 109 2.75 -3.92 -5.97
C GLY A 109 1.57 -3.53 -5.09
N ALA A 110 1.18 -2.25 -5.12
CA ALA A 110 -0.01 -1.76 -4.42
C ALA A 110 -1.31 -2.40 -4.94
N ILE A 111 -1.47 -2.60 -6.25
CA ILE A 111 -2.63 -3.33 -6.81
C ILE A 111 -2.76 -4.71 -6.17
N TRP A 112 -1.65 -5.42 -5.96
CA TRP A 112 -1.65 -6.72 -5.30
C TRP A 112 -1.99 -6.61 -3.81
N SER A 113 -1.21 -5.85 -3.03
CA SER A 113 -1.38 -5.77 -1.57
C SER A 113 -2.70 -5.08 -1.19
N MET A 114 -2.95 -3.90 -1.75
CA MET A 114 -4.16 -3.12 -1.48
C MET A 114 -5.42 -3.83 -1.97
N GLY A 115 -5.37 -4.50 -3.14
CA GLY A 115 -6.51 -5.27 -3.64
C GLY A 115 -6.93 -6.38 -2.69
N LEU A 116 -5.98 -7.10 -2.07
CA LEU A 116 -6.27 -8.09 -1.03
C LEU A 116 -6.87 -7.45 0.23
N MET A 117 -6.35 -6.29 0.66
CA MET A 117 -6.84 -5.56 1.84
C MET A 117 -8.26 -5.00 1.62
N VAL A 118 -8.52 -4.41 0.46
CA VAL A 118 -9.86 -3.94 0.05
C VAL A 118 -10.86 -5.09 0.07
N THR A 119 -10.48 -6.24 -0.47
CA THR A 119 -11.33 -7.43 -0.49
C THR A 119 -11.61 -7.94 0.93
N ALA A 120 -10.57 -8.01 1.79
CA ALA A 120 -10.71 -8.42 3.18
C ALA A 120 -11.61 -7.48 3.97
N ALA A 121 -11.39 -6.16 3.86
CA ALA A 121 -12.23 -5.16 4.51
C ALA A 121 -13.70 -5.24 4.06
N ALA A 122 -13.96 -5.44 2.76
CA ALA A 122 -15.31 -5.55 2.24
C ALA A 122 -16.05 -6.81 2.71
N LEU A 123 -15.33 -7.93 2.90
CA LEU A 123 -15.89 -9.16 3.50
C LEU A 123 -16.29 -8.93 4.96
N GLU A 124 -15.41 -8.36 5.78
CA GLU A 124 -15.67 -8.18 7.22
C GLU A 124 -16.74 -7.12 7.49
N LEU A 125 -16.70 -6.01 6.76
CA LEU A 125 -17.70 -4.95 6.90
C LEU A 125 -19.13 -5.42 6.52
N SER A 126 -19.26 -6.50 5.75
CA SER A 126 -20.55 -7.14 5.48
C SER A 126 -21.08 -7.94 6.68
N GLN A 127 -20.19 -8.37 7.59
CA GLN A 127 -20.50 -9.26 8.73
C GLN A 127 -20.61 -8.54 10.08
N GLN A 128 -20.38 -7.23 10.13
CA GLN A 128 -20.43 -6.37 11.35
C GLN A 128 -19.45 -6.79 12.46
N HIS A 129 -18.32 -7.40 12.11
CA HIS A 129 -17.26 -7.77 13.05
C HIS A 129 -16.32 -6.61 13.36
N ALA A 130 -15.49 -6.77 14.39
CA ALA A 130 -14.38 -5.84 14.68
C ALA A 130 -13.35 -5.86 13.53
N HIS A 131 -12.86 -4.69 13.18
CA HIS A 131 -12.02 -4.48 11.99
C HIS A 131 -10.58 -4.15 12.37
N ASP A 132 -9.95 -4.95 13.24
CA ASP A 132 -8.54 -4.74 13.56
C ASP A 132 -7.63 -5.11 12.36
N VAL A 133 -6.50 -4.42 12.30
CA VAL A 133 -5.54 -4.54 11.18
C VAL A 133 -5.04 -5.97 11.01
N GLU A 134 -4.72 -6.67 12.11
CA GLU A 134 -4.20 -8.02 12.09
C GLU A 134 -5.22 -9.01 11.54
N HIS A 135 -6.48 -8.88 11.96
CA HIS A 135 -7.56 -9.74 11.47
C HIS A 135 -7.79 -9.57 9.96
N LEU A 136 -7.81 -8.32 9.47
CA LEU A 136 -7.94 -8.06 8.04
C LEU A 136 -6.75 -8.62 7.24
N CYS A 137 -5.54 -8.54 7.78
CA CYS A 137 -4.36 -9.18 7.20
C CYS A 137 -4.48 -10.71 7.14
N GLN A 138 -5.09 -11.35 8.14
CA GLN A 138 -5.33 -12.80 8.13
C GLN A 138 -6.32 -13.21 7.05
N ILE A 139 -7.39 -12.45 6.84
CA ILE A 139 -8.34 -12.70 5.74
C ILE A 139 -7.65 -12.52 4.38
N ALA A 140 -6.88 -11.44 4.21
CA ALA A 140 -6.09 -11.21 3.01
C ALA A 140 -5.12 -12.37 2.73
N ALA A 141 -4.51 -12.95 3.77
CA ALA A 141 -3.64 -14.12 3.65
C ALA A 141 -4.40 -15.38 3.21
N GLN A 142 -5.59 -15.63 3.75
CA GLN A 142 -6.43 -16.74 3.29
C GLN A 142 -6.72 -16.63 1.79
N ILE A 143 -7.05 -15.44 1.30
CA ILE A 143 -7.26 -15.18 -0.14
C ILE A 143 -5.97 -15.39 -0.93
N ALA A 144 -4.82 -14.88 -0.44
CA ALA A 144 -3.52 -14.97 -1.11
C ALA A 144 -2.96 -16.39 -1.19
N CYS A 145 -3.39 -17.29 -0.28
CA CYS A 145 -3.03 -18.71 -0.30
C CYS A 145 -3.76 -19.49 -1.40
N LEU A 146 -4.91 -19.02 -1.88
CA LEU A 146 -5.62 -19.63 -2.98
C LEU A 146 -4.92 -19.32 -4.31
N THR A 147 -4.86 -20.33 -5.18
CA THR A 147 -4.19 -20.20 -6.48
C THR A 147 -5.15 -19.61 -7.52
N ASP A 148 -4.75 -18.49 -8.14
CA ASP A 148 -5.46 -17.98 -9.31
C ASP A 148 -5.12 -18.86 -10.53
N ARG A 149 -6.09 -19.66 -11.01
CA ARG A 149 -5.93 -20.59 -12.13
C ARG A 149 -5.96 -19.88 -13.50
N PHE A 150 -6.38 -18.62 -13.55
CA PHE A 150 -6.50 -17.84 -14.78
C PHE A 150 -5.31 -16.91 -15.04
N VAL A 151 -4.22 -17.08 -14.29
CA VAL A 151 -2.96 -16.38 -14.63
C VAL A 151 -2.47 -16.88 -15.97
N PRO A 152 -2.26 -16.00 -16.98
CA PRO A 152 -1.78 -16.42 -18.29
C PRO A 152 -0.45 -17.20 -18.21
N ALA A 153 -0.38 -18.38 -18.84
CA ALA A 153 0.84 -19.22 -18.84
C ALA A 153 2.07 -18.52 -19.43
N GLN A 154 1.86 -17.54 -20.32
CA GLN A 154 2.90 -16.74 -20.98
C GLN A 154 3.14 -15.39 -20.29
N ALA A 155 2.63 -15.19 -19.07
CA ALA A 155 2.84 -13.93 -18.35
C ALA A 155 4.33 -13.66 -18.16
N VAL A 156 4.77 -12.46 -18.53
CA VAL A 156 6.15 -12.02 -18.27
C VAL A 156 6.38 -11.97 -16.76
N LEU A 157 7.43 -12.65 -16.29
CA LEU A 157 7.78 -12.66 -14.88
C LEU A 157 7.97 -11.23 -14.35
N SER A 158 7.30 -10.91 -13.26
CA SER A 158 7.52 -9.66 -12.54
C SER A 158 8.97 -9.57 -12.00
N HIS A 159 9.40 -8.36 -11.62
CA HIS A 159 10.72 -8.18 -11.00
C HIS A 159 10.86 -9.04 -9.75
N GLY A 160 9.83 -9.09 -8.89
CA GLY A 160 9.81 -9.93 -7.69
C GLY A 160 9.97 -11.41 -8.00
N GLN A 161 9.27 -11.95 -9.02
CA GLN A 161 9.41 -13.35 -9.45
C GLN A 161 10.82 -13.66 -10.00
N LYS A 162 11.44 -12.71 -10.73
CA LYS A 162 12.82 -12.84 -11.20
C LYS A 162 13.80 -12.88 -10.02
N ILE A 163 13.64 -12.03 -9.03
CA ILE A 163 14.44 -11.97 -7.81
C ILE A 163 14.28 -13.24 -6.99
N GLN A 164 13.04 -13.71 -6.79
CA GLN A 164 12.78 -15.00 -6.12
C GLN A 164 13.50 -16.16 -6.80
N LYS A 165 13.39 -16.23 -8.13
CA LYS A 165 14.05 -17.30 -8.91
C LYS A 165 15.58 -17.22 -8.83
N LYS A 166 16.15 -16.01 -8.78
CA LYS A 166 17.61 -15.81 -8.80
C LYS A 166 18.26 -15.96 -7.43
N PHE A 167 17.60 -15.47 -6.38
CA PHE A 167 18.19 -15.33 -5.05
C PHE A 167 17.45 -16.11 -3.95
N GLY A 168 16.32 -16.77 -4.27
CA GLY A 168 15.48 -17.45 -3.28
C GLY A 168 14.68 -16.52 -2.36
N ILE A 169 14.77 -15.21 -2.55
CA ILE A 169 14.13 -14.21 -1.70
C ILE A 169 12.64 -14.16 -1.98
N GLN A 170 11.86 -14.23 -0.92
CA GLN A 170 10.41 -14.23 -0.98
C GLN A 170 9.89 -12.77 -1.14
N GLY A 171 9.09 -12.55 -2.18
CA GLY A 171 8.54 -11.22 -2.48
C GLY A 171 7.15 -10.96 -1.88
N ALA A 172 6.45 -9.99 -2.46
CA ALA A 172 5.13 -9.52 -1.99
C ALA A 172 4.07 -10.63 -1.86
N LYS A 173 4.13 -11.68 -2.70
CA LYS A 173 3.21 -12.82 -2.60
C LYS A 173 3.38 -13.56 -1.28
N HIS A 174 4.61 -13.81 -0.85
CA HIS A 174 4.89 -14.47 0.42
C HIS A 174 4.48 -13.60 1.60
N GLN A 175 4.77 -12.29 1.57
CA GLN A 175 4.30 -11.35 2.59
C GLN A 175 2.78 -11.46 2.76
N ALA A 176 2.02 -11.47 1.66
CA ALA A 176 0.58 -11.61 1.70
C ALA A 176 0.13 -12.97 2.30
N GLN A 177 0.74 -14.07 1.88
CA GLN A 177 0.41 -15.42 2.37
C GLN A 177 0.72 -15.63 3.85
N GLN A 178 1.63 -14.84 4.43
CA GLN A 178 1.99 -14.84 5.84
C GLN A 178 1.28 -13.72 6.64
N ALA A 179 0.16 -13.19 6.16
CA ALA A 179 -0.59 -12.10 6.78
C ALA A 179 0.24 -10.81 6.98
N PHE A 180 1.14 -10.51 6.04
CA PHE A 180 1.92 -9.28 5.99
C PHE A 180 2.71 -9.00 7.27
N PRO A 181 3.59 -9.91 7.71
CA PRO A 181 4.28 -9.77 9.01
C PRO A 181 5.12 -8.50 9.12
N VAL A 182 5.70 -8.00 8.02
CA VAL A 182 6.47 -6.75 8.06
C VAL A 182 5.55 -5.55 8.30
N LEU A 183 4.34 -5.56 7.74
CA LEU A 183 3.36 -4.49 7.97
C LEU A 183 2.85 -4.51 9.41
N THR A 184 2.41 -5.69 9.91
CA THR A 184 1.77 -5.81 11.23
C THR A 184 2.78 -5.70 12.37
N THR A 185 3.88 -6.46 12.30
CA THR A 185 4.86 -6.53 13.40
C THR A 185 5.71 -5.27 13.52
N TYR A 186 6.08 -4.65 12.40
CA TYR A 186 7.00 -3.51 12.43
C TYR A 186 6.33 -2.19 12.05
N GLY A 187 5.63 -2.13 10.92
CA GLY A 187 4.99 -0.90 10.45
C GLY A 187 3.92 -0.38 11.40
N LEU A 188 2.93 -1.21 11.71
CA LEU A 188 1.82 -0.87 12.63
C LEU A 188 2.33 -0.58 14.04
N THR A 189 3.23 -1.41 14.57
CA THR A 189 3.82 -1.23 15.89
C THR A 189 4.53 0.12 16.00
N GLU A 190 5.32 0.50 15.00
CA GLU A 190 6.04 1.77 15.01
C GLU A 190 5.08 2.98 14.83
N LEU A 191 4.05 2.86 14.00
CA LEU A 191 3.02 3.88 13.84
C LEU A 191 2.33 4.15 15.19
N ASN A 192 1.86 3.08 15.85
CA ASN A 192 1.19 3.16 17.14
C ASN A 192 2.14 3.67 18.24
N ARG A 193 3.39 3.22 18.26
CA ARG A 193 4.41 3.72 19.20
C ARG A 193 4.64 5.23 19.01
N SER A 194 4.79 5.68 17.77
CA SER A 194 4.99 7.09 17.46
C SER A 194 3.80 7.94 17.92
N ARG A 195 2.57 7.50 17.68
CA ARG A 195 1.34 8.18 18.13
C ARG A 195 1.21 8.21 19.65
N ALA A 196 1.53 7.11 20.33
CA ALA A 196 1.53 7.04 21.81
C ALA A 196 2.53 8.02 22.44
N HIS A 197 3.61 8.37 21.73
CA HIS A 197 4.56 9.40 22.13
C HIS A 197 4.22 10.80 21.61
N HIS A 198 3.00 11.01 21.10
CA HIS A 198 2.51 12.29 20.57
C HIS A 198 3.39 12.87 19.45
N ILE A 199 4.04 12.01 18.67
CA ILE A 199 4.79 12.41 17.48
C ILE A 199 3.77 12.87 16.41
N GLU A 200 4.08 13.98 15.74
CA GLU A 200 3.28 14.52 14.66
C GLU A 200 3.05 13.46 13.57
N GLU A 201 1.83 13.36 13.04
CA GLU A 201 1.35 12.25 12.21
C GLU A 201 2.22 12.00 10.98
N ASN A 202 2.67 13.06 10.29
CA ASN A 202 3.56 12.90 9.13
C ASN A 202 4.88 12.22 9.52
N LYS A 203 5.44 12.57 10.68
CA LYS A 203 6.66 11.94 11.21
C LYS A 203 6.42 10.52 11.70
N ALA A 204 5.25 10.25 12.29
CA ALA A 204 4.85 8.91 12.71
C ALA A 204 4.75 7.97 11.49
N ARG A 205 4.15 8.42 10.39
CA ARG A 205 4.07 7.69 9.13
C ARG A 205 5.44 7.47 8.48
N ILE A 206 6.36 8.45 8.56
CA ILE A 206 7.76 8.26 8.11
C ILE A 206 8.48 7.21 8.97
N ASN A 207 8.30 7.22 10.28
CA ASN A 207 8.88 6.21 11.16
C ASN A 207 8.33 4.81 10.83
N ALA A 208 7.03 4.68 10.55
CA ALA A 208 6.43 3.42 10.09
C ALA A 208 7.02 2.96 8.76
N LEU A 209 7.23 3.87 7.79
CA LEU A 209 7.93 3.56 6.55
C LEU A 209 9.34 3.04 6.81
N LEU A 210 10.12 3.71 7.67
CA LEU A 210 11.47 3.28 8.04
C LEU A 210 11.45 1.90 8.71
N ALA A 211 10.48 1.62 9.57
CA ALA A 211 10.33 0.30 10.19
C ALA A 211 10.03 -0.80 9.15
N ILE A 212 9.19 -0.51 8.16
CA ILE A 212 8.96 -1.43 7.04
C ILE A 212 10.23 -1.60 6.21
N MET A 213 10.93 -0.51 5.84
CA MET A 213 12.18 -0.55 5.08
C MET A 213 13.28 -1.35 5.79
N ALA A 214 13.32 -1.29 7.12
CA ALA A 214 14.31 -1.99 7.94
C ALA A 214 14.17 -3.52 7.91
N HIS A 215 12.96 -4.03 7.64
CA HIS A 215 12.65 -5.47 7.82
C HIS A 215 12.09 -6.12 6.55
N LEU A 216 11.86 -5.35 5.48
CA LEU A 216 11.37 -5.89 4.21
C LEU A 216 12.53 -6.31 3.32
N ASP A 217 12.48 -7.54 2.81
CA ASP A 217 13.30 -7.96 1.68
C ASP A 217 12.73 -7.38 0.38
N ASP A 218 12.91 -6.07 0.21
CA ASP A 218 12.29 -5.31 -0.87
C ASP A 218 12.86 -5.69 -2.24
N THR A 219 12.07 -6.41 -3.02
CA THR A 219 12.47 -6.87 -4.36
C THR A 219 12.65 -5.72 -5.36
N CYS A 220 12.07 -4.54 -5.12
CA CYS A 220 12.30 -3.34 -5.93
C CYS A 220 13.72 -2.81 -5.69
N VAL A 221 14.17 -2.79 -4.43
CA VAL A 221 15.54 -2.42 -4.07
C VAL A 221 16.54 -3.41 -4.67
N ILE A 222 16.30 -4.71 -4.49
CA ILE A 222 17.20 -5.74 -5.02
C ILE A 222 17.33 -5.65 -6.55
N HIS A 223 16.22 -5.40 -7.22
CA HIS A 223 16.21 -5.24 -8.68
C HIS A 223 17.06 -4.06 -9.16
N ARG A 224 17.08 -2.96 -8.43
CA ARG A 224 17.79 -1.71 -8.80
C ARG A 224 19.22 -1.66 -8.29
N ALA A 225 19.46 -2.08 -7.06
CA ALA A 225 20.72 -1.87 -6.32
C ALA A 225 21.36 -3.16 -5.78
N GLY A 226 20.77 -4.35 -6.08
CA GLY A 226 21.31 -5.63 -5.62
C GLY A 226 21.13 -5.87 -4.12
N LEU A 227 21.75 -6.93 -3.62
CA LEU A 227 21.71 -7.31 -2.19
C LEU A 227 22.44 -6.29 -1.31
N ASP A 228 23.53 -5.72 -1.78
CA ASP A 228 24.25 -4.67 -1.05
C ASP A 228 23.39 -3.41 -0.90
N GLY A 229 22.60 -3.08 -1.92
CA GLY A 229 21.61 -2.00 -1.84
C GLY A 229 20.53 -2.30 -0.81
N LEU A 230 20.02 -3.53 -0.75
CA LEU A 230 19.05 -3.95 0.27
C LEU A 230 19.64 -3.82 1.68
N ASN A 231 20.85 -4.32 1.90
CA ASN A 231 21.51 -4.20 3.21
C ASN A 231 21.68 -2.73 3.62
N ARG A 232 22.04 -1.83 2.71
CA ARG A 232 22.13 -0.38 2.98
C ARG A 232 20.76 0.22 3.32
N VAL A 233 19.70 -0.20 2.64
CA VAL A 233 18.33 0.24 2.94
C VAL A 233 17.96 -0.19 4.36
N GLN A 234 18.10 -1.47 4.69
CA GLN A 234 17.70 -2.01 5.98
C GLN A 234 18.52 -1.41 7.15
N THR A 235 19.84 -1.41 7.05
CA THR A 235 20.72 -0.90 8.12
C THR A 235 20.59 0.61 8.32
N GLY A 236 20.44 1.39 7.23
CA GLY A 236 20.22 2.82 7.32
C GLY A 236 18.90 3.18 8.00
N ALA A 237 17.82 2.49 7.66
CA ALA A 237 16.52 2.67 8.29
C ALA A 237 16.56 2.32 9.79
N LEU A 238 17.20 1.21 10.18
CA LEU A 238 17.41 0.84 11.58
C LEU A 238 18.18 1.90 12.36
N ASN A 239 19.28 2.43 11.77
CA ASN A 239 20.06 3.46 12.40
C ASN A 239 19.26 4.75 12.67
N ILE A 240 18.44 5.18 11.70
CA ILE A 240 17.58 6.37 11.87
C ILE A 240 16.58 6.16 13.01
N LEU A 241 15.93 4.99 13.07
CA LEU A 241 15.01 4.65 14.14
C LEU A 241 15.70 4.62 15.52
N ALA A 242 16.91 4.06 15.60
CA ALA A 242 17.73 4.04 16.83
C ALA A 242 18.13 5.45 17.31
N LEU A 243 18.25 6.41 16.40
CA LEU A 243 18.50 7.83 16.70
C LEU A 243 17.24 8.61 17.09
N GLY A 244 16.11 7.94 17.27
CA GLY A 244 14.82 8.54 17.63
C GLY A 244 13.91 8.86 16.44
N GLY A 245 14.19 8.30 15.27
CA GLY A 245 13.38 8.43 14.07
C GLY A 245 13.36 9.86 13.50
N CYS A 246 12.40 10.10 12.61
CA CYS A 246 12.19 11.39 11.97
C CYS A 246 11.79 12.52 12.95
N SER A 247 11.42 12.17 14.19
CA SER A 247 11.00 13.13 15.22
C SER A 247 12.16 13.76 15.98
N SER A 248 13.32 13.11 16.06
CA SER A 248 14.53 13.65 16.69
C SER A 248 15.35 14.48 15.71
N GLN A 249 16.12 15.42 16.23
CA GLN A 249 17.05 16.22 15.39
C GLN A 249 18.13 15.35 14.77
N GLN A 250 18.66 14.37 15.52
CA GLN A 250 19.70 13.46 15.03
C GLN A 250 19.14 12.49 13.98
N GLY A 251 18.00 11.88 14.24
CA GLY A 251 17.35 10.98 13.28
C GLY A 251 16.93 11.70 12.00
N TYR A 252 16.43 12.95 12.10
CA TYR A 252 16.06 13.71 10.92
C TYR A 252 17.28 14.08 10.04
N ARG A 253 18.42 14.44 10.64
CA ARG A 253 19.66 14.65 9.89
C ARG A 253 20.14 13.36 9.22
N ALA A 254 20.15 12.26 9.97
CA ALA A 254 20.51 10.95 9.43
C ALA A 254 19.58 10.52 8.28
N LEU A 255 18.27 10.85 8.33
CA LEU A 255 17.32 10.60 7.25
C LEU A 255 17.69 11.33 5.95
N LEU A 256 18.10 12.60 6.04
CA LEU A 256 18.51 13.37 4.87
C LEU A 256 19.82 12.86 4.25
N ASP A 257 20.81 12.50 5.08
CA ASP A 257 22.06 11.90 4.61
C ASP A 257 21.83 10.52 3.97
N TYR A 258 20.94 9.74 4.59
CA TYR A 258 20.51 8.44 4.08
C TYR A 258 19.81 8.54 2.73
N GLU A 259 18.92 9.51 2.56
CA GLU A 259 18.27 9.78 1.28
C GLU A 259 19.30 10.01 0.16
N GLN A 260 20.30 10.86 0.40
CA GLN A 260 21.35 11.12 -0.58
C GLN A 260 22.12 9.84 -0.93
N ALA A 261 22.48 9.04 0.08
CA ALA A 261 23.18 7.77 -0.14
C ALA A 261 22.37 6.78 -0.98
N LEU A 262 21.05 6.68 -0.75
CA LEU A 262 20.15 5.82 -1.53
C LEU A 262 19.98 6.34 -2.97
N MET A 263 19.88 7.65 -3.16
CA MET A 263 19.79 8.24 -4.50
C MET A 263 21.02 7.95 -5.34
N MET A 264 22.25 8.01 -4.76
CA MET A 264 23.50 7.68 -5.46
C MET A 264 23.53 6.25 -6.00
N ILE A 265 22.99 5.29 -5.27
CA ILE A 265 22.91 3.88 -5.68
C ILE A 265 21.59 3.52 -6.38
N ARG A 266 20.73 4.52 -6.61
CA ARG A 266 19.37 4.36 -7.19
C ARG A 266 18.50 3.34 -6.47
N ALA A 267 18.68 3.17 -5.17
CA ALA A 267 17.83 2.31 -4.35
C ALA A 267 16.50 3.01 -4.04
N SER A 268 15.41 2.42 -4.47
CA SER A 268 14.05 2.90 -4.19
C SER A 268 13.24 1.77 -3.57
N ALA A 269 12.77 1.96 -2.35
CA ALA A 269 12.05 0.98 -1.56
C ALA A 269 10.55 0.97 -1.93
N GLY A 270 10.24 0.68 -3.20
CA GLY A 270 8.86 0.67 -3.72
C GLY A 270 7.95 -0.33 -3.02
N GLY A 271 8.46 -1.50 -2.67
CA GLY A 271 7.69 -2.49 -1.91
C GLY A 271 7.34 -2.01 -0.49
N ALA A 272 8.24 -1.27 0.16
CA ALA A 272 7.95 -0.66 1.46
C ALA A 272 6.89 0.46 1.34
N ALA A 273 6.90 1.25 0.27
CA ALA A 273 5.88 2.25 -0.04
C ALA A 273 4.50 1.60 -0.27
N ASP A 274 4.43 0.51 -1.04
CA ASP A 274 3.20 -0.26 -1.26
C ASP A 274 2.62 -0.81 0.07
N LEU A 275 3.47 -1.32 0.97
CA LEU A 275 3.04 -1.79 2.28
C LEU A 275 2.62 -0.64 3.21
N LEU A 276 3.29 0.51 3.15
CA LEU A 276 2.86 1.69 3.91
C LEU A 276 1.48 2.16 3.46
N ALA A 277 1.22 2.26 2.15
CA ALA A 277 -0.10 2.61 1.64
C ALA A 277 -1.17 1.62 2.13
N SER A 278 -0.86 0.31 2.13
CA SER A 278 -1.74 -0.73 2.66
C SER A 278 -1.98 -0.57 4.17
N LEU A 279 -0.96 -0.22 4.95
CA LEU A 279 -1.09 0.08 6.39
C LEU A 279 -1.98 1.29 6.62
N LEU A 280 -1.78 2.39 5.88
CA LEU A 280 -2.60 3.60 6.01
C LEU A 280 -4.07 3.34 5.67
N PHE A 281 -4.34 2.49 4.70
CA PHE A 281 -5.70 2.05 4.36
C PHE A 281 -6.34 1.28 5.52
N LEU A 282 -5.66 0.27 6.05
CA LEU A 282 -6.18 -0.55 7.15
C LEU A 282 -6.40 0.27 8.43
N ASP A 283 -5.47 1.17 8.76
CA ASP A 283 -5.57 2.10 9.88
C ASP A 283 -6.83 3.01 9.73
N GLN A 284 -7.12 3.50 8.52
CA GLN A 284 -8.33 4.27 8.26
C GLN A 284 -9.60 3.42 8.38
N VAL A 285 -9.57 2.18 7.89
CA VAL A 285 -10.71 1.24 8.00
C VAL A 285 -11.04 0.96 9.46
N GLU A 286 -10.03 0.73 10.31
CA GLU A 286 -10.19 0.47 11.74
C GLU A 286 -10.79 1.68 12.48
N GLN A 287 -10.40 2.90 12.12
CA GLN A 287 -10.80 4.13 12.82
C GLN A 287 -12.20 4.61 12.45
N ILE A 288 -12.78 4.15 11.34
CA ILE A 288 -14.10 4.63 10.88
C ILE A 288 -15.24 3.94 11.66
N ASN A 289 -16.15 4.74 12.19
CA ASN A 289 -17.43 4.24 12.69
C ASN A 289 -18.38 3.95 11.52
N TRP A 290 -18.35 2.75 11.01
CA TRP A 290 -19.13 2.32 9.85
C TRP A 290 -20.65 2.33 10.05
N ASN A 291 -21.14 2.42 11.28
CA ASN A 291 -22.58 2.51 11.59
C ASN A 291 -23.11 3.95 11.44
N GLU A 292 -22.26 4.95 11.55
CA GLU A 292 -22.61 6.37 11.43
C GLU A 292 -22.39 6.94 10.02
N THR A 293 -21.72 6.23 9.14
CA THR A 293 -21.24 6.72 7.84
C THR A 293 -22.31 6.81 6.73
N GLN A 294 -23.58 6.72 7.05
CA GLN A 294 -24.65 6.95 6.04
C GLN A 294 -24.64 8.37 5.43
N GLY A 295 -23.74 9.25 5.85
CA GLY A 295 -23.64 10.64 5.43
C GLY A 295 -22.27 11.15 4.99
N LEU A 296 -21.25 10.30 4.78
CA LEU A 296 -19.97 10.77 4.28
C LEU A 296 -20.15 11.33 2.86
N GLN A 297 -20.05 12.65 2.74
CA GLN A 297 -20.04 13.34 1.45
C GLN A 297 -18.76 12.96 0.69
N ALA A 298 -18.92 12.70 -0.62
CA ALA A 298 -17.78 12.51 -1.52
C ALA A 298 -16.77 13.66 -1.32
N TRP A 299 -15.54 13.34 -0.95
CA TRP A 299 -14.45 14.31 -0.90
C TRP A 299 -14.27 14.90 -2.31
N LYS A 300 -14.29 16.23 -2.41
CA LYS A 300 -14.03 16.91 -3.68
C LYS A 300 -12.52 16.92 -3.89
N TYR A 301 -12.07 16.30 -4.97
CA TYR A 301 -10.76 16.52 -5.56
C TYR A 301 -10.79 17.72 -6.49
#